data_b9372bdcf9a34d7aad9eeac32743307d
#
_entry.id   b9372bdcf9a34d7aad9eeac32743307d
#
_cell.length_a   1.000
_cell.length_b   1.000
_cell.length_c   1.000
_cell.angle_alpha   90.00
_cell.angle_beta   90.00
_cell.angle_gamma   90.00
#
_symmetry.space_group_name_H-M   'P 1'
#
loop_
_entity.id
_entity.type
_entity.pdbx_description
1 polymer ?
#
loop_
_entity_poly.entity_id
_entity_poly.type
_entity_poly.pdbx_seq_one_letter_code
_entity_poly.pdbx_strand_id
1 'polypeptide(L)'
;MSERRKRRTFSEAFKVEAVRLVRDEGKTVAAAARALDLAESALRLWVRDAEREARRTGTLSNGERKELEQLRRENRTLRLERDILKKATAFFARDHA
;
A
#
# COMPACT_ATOMS: atom_id res chain seq x y z
N MET A 1 40.29 -11.98 -17.02
CA MET A 1 39.40 -12.83 -16.31
C MET A 1 38.21 -12.04 -15.83
N SER A 2 37.09 -12.52 -16.18
CA SER A 2 35.93 -11.88 -15.68
C SER A 2 35.84 -12.11 -14.19
N GLU A 3 35.99 -11.07 -13.46
CA GLU A 3 35.64 -11.14 -12.07
C GLU A 3 34.17 -11.36 -11.94
N ARG A 4 33.81 -12.58 -11.64
CA ARG A 4 32.44 -12.83 -11.26
C ARG A 4 32.21 -12.07 -9.98
N ARG A 5 31.34 -11.10 -10.03
CA ARG A 5 30.84 -10.49 -8.81
C ARG A 5 30.36 -11.61 -7.91
N LYS A 6 30.95 -11.71 -6.74
CA LYS A 6 30.40 -12.60 -5.74
C LYS A 6 28.94 -12.30 -5.58
N ARG A 7 28.10 -13.31 -5.64
CA ARG A 7 26.71 -13.12 -5.36
C ARG A 7 26.57 -12.55 -3.96
N ARG A 8 26.02 -11.38 -3.88
CA ARG A 8 25.72 -10.78 -2.58
C ARG A 8 24.64 -11.60 -1.92
N THR A 9 24.89 -11.99 -0.69
CA THR A 9 23.89 -12.63 0.14
C THR A 9 23.24 -11.57 1.01
N PHE A 10 21.94 -11.59 1.09
CA PHE A 10 21.18 -10.63 1.86
C PHE A 10 20.43 -11.32 2.98
N SER A 11 20.43 -10.70 4.16
CA SER A 11 19.66 -11.22 5.27
C SER A 11 18.15 -11.03 5.02
N GLU A 12 17.33 -11.80 5.70
CA GLU A 12 15.89 -11.64 5.61
C GLU A 12 15.45 -10.25 6.08
N ALA A 13 16.10 -9.73 7.12
CA ALA A 13 15.82 -8.38 7.60
C ALA A 13 16.06 -7.32 6.53
N PHE A 14 17.15 -7.45 5.78
CA PHE A 14 17.46 -6.54 4.69
C PHE A 14 16.41 -6.61 3.58
N LYS A 15 16.02 -7.81 3.20
CA LYS A 15 15.00 -8.01 2.17
C LYS A 15 13.66 -7.40 2.58
N VAL A 16 13.28 -7.58 3.83
CA VAL A 16 12.04 -7.00 4.38
C VAL A 16 12.07 -5.48 4.29
N GLU A 17 13.19 -4.86 4.68
CA GLU A 17 13.31 -3.41 4.61
C GLU A 17 13.31 -2.90 3.17
N ALA A 18 13.95 -3.62 2.26
CA ALA A 18 13.97 -3.26 0.84
C ALA A 18 12.56 -3.28 0.24
N VAL A 19 11.79 -4.33 0.53
CA VAL A 19 10.40 -4.46 0.08
C VAL A 19 9.53 -3.36 0.69
N ARG A 20 9.78 -3.02 1.94
CA ARG A 20 9.04 -1.98 2.65
C ARG A 20 9.16 -0.61 1.98
N LEU A 21 10.34 -0.28 1.46
CA LEU A 21 10.53 0.97 0.73
C LEU A 21 9.61 1.08 -0.48
N VAL A 22 9.36 -0.03 -1.15
CA VAL A 22 8.49 -0.07 -2.32
C VAL A 22 7.01 -0.09 -1.92
N ARG A 23 6.63 -0.99 -1.04
CA ARG A 23 5.23 -1.23 -0.71
C ARG A 23 4.63 -0.21 0.24
N ASP A 24 5.39 0.20 1.26
CA ASP A 24 4.88 1.07 2.30
C ASP A 24 5.19 2.54 2.07
N GLU A 25 6.35 2.84 1.51
CA GLU A 25 6.77 4.21 1.28
C GLU A 25 6.50 4.71 -0.14
N GLY A 26 6.02 3.85 -1.01
CA GLY A 26 5.61 4.22 -2.35
C GLY A 26 6.74 4.51 -3.32
N LYS A 27 7.97 4.12 -3.00
CA LYS A 27 9.09 4.28 -3.93
C LYS A 27 8.98 3.28 -5.07
N THR A 28 9.46 3.68 -6.24
CA THR A 28 9.51 2.75 -7.37
C THR A 28 10.59 1.70 -7.11
N VAL A 29 10.45 0.53 -7.73
CA VAL A 29 11.46 -0.53 -7.63
C VAL A 29 12.82 -0.01 -8.09
N ALA A 30 12.85 0.75 -9.19
CA ALA A 30 14.10 1.31 -9.72
C ALA A 30 14.77 2.25 -8.71
N ALA A 31 14.00 3.15 -8.10
CA ALA A 31 14.54 4.11 -7.13
C ALA A 31 15.03 3.42 -5.86
N ALA A 32 14.28 2.46 -5.34
CA ALA A 32 14.66 1.71 -4.14
C ALA A 32 15.89 0.86 -4.40
N ALA A 33 15.97 0.19 -5.55
CA ALA A 33 17.12 -0.62 -5.93
C ALA A 33 18.38 0.25 -6.03
N ARG A 34 18.26 1.42 -6.62
CA ARG A 34 19.36 2.37 -6.72
C ARG A 34 19.83 2.84 -5.35
N ALA A 35 18.91 3.19 -4.47
CA ALA A 35 19.21 3.65 -3.12
C ALA A 35 19.94 2.58 -2.29
N LEU A 36 19.59 1.33 -2.50
CA LEU A 36 20.15 0.20 -1.74
C LEU A 36 21.28 -0.51 -2.46
N ASP A 37 21.68 -0.02 -3.63
CA ASP A 37 22.71 -0.65 -4.47
C ASP A 37 22.35 -2.12 -4.78
N LEU A 38 21.13 -2.33 -5.21
CA LEU A 38 20.60 -3.64 -5.57
C LEU A 38 20.34 -3.72 -7.08
N ALA A 39 20.35 -4.93 -7.60
CA ALA A 39 19.81 -5.18 -8.93
C ALA A 39 18.30 -5.00 -8.89
N GLU A 40 17.77 -4.25 -9.83
CA GLU A 40 16.33 -4.00 -9.93
C GLU A 40 15.54 -5.30 -10.04
N SER A 41 16.07 -6.26 -10.80
CA SER A 41 15.43 -7.57 -10.97
C SER A 41 15.30 -8.34 -9.65
N ALA A 42 16.32 -8.26 -8.79
CA ALA A 42 16.29 -8.90 -7.49
C ALA A 42 15.21 -8.29 -6.60
N LEU A 43 15.16 -6.97 -6.54
CA LEU A 43 14.16 -6.28 -5.72
C LEU A 43 12.75 -6.53 -6.26
N ARG A 44 12.58 -6.53 -7.56
CA ARG A 44 11.29 -6.82 -8.18
C ARG A 44 10.79 -8.21 -7.79
N LEU A 45 11.68 -9.18 -7.78
CA LEU A 45 11.34 -10.53 -7.37
C LEU A 45 10.91 -10.57 -5.89
N TRP A 46 11.65 -9.91 -5.01
CA TRP A 46 11.33 -9.86 -3.58
C TRP A 46 9.97 -9.21 -3.33
N VAL A 47 9.67 -8.12 -4.05
CA VAL A 47 8.38 -7.44 -3.93
C VAL A 47 7.25 -8.37 -4.38
N ARG A 48 7.45 -9.07 -5.50
CA ARG A 48 6.46 -10.02 -6.00
C ARG A 48 6.20 -11.15 -5.01
N ASP A 49 7.26 -11.69 -4.41
CA ASP A 49 7.13 -12.75 -3.43
C ASP A 49 6.41 -12.27 -2.16
N ALA A 50 6.70 -11.05 -1.72
CA ALA A 50 6.03 -10.46 -0.56
C ALA A 50 4.54 -10.22 -0.84
N GLU A 51 4.19 -9.77 -2.02
CA GLU A 51 2.80 -9.57 -2.42
C GLU A 51 2.03 -10.89 -2.49
N ARG A 52 2.69 -11.92 -3.00
CA ARG A 52 2.10 -13.27 -3.06
C ARG A 52 1.85 -13.80 -1.66
N GLU A 53 2.82 -13.63 -0.76
CA GLU A 53 2.67 -14.06 0.63
C GLU A 53 1.57 -13.29 1.35
N ALA A 54 1.48 -11.97 1.12
CA ALA A 54 0.42 -11.14 1.68
C ALA A 54 -0.96 -11.61 1.22
N ARG A 55 -1.10 -11.96 -0.05
CA ARG A 55 -2.37 -12.49 -0.58
C ARG A 55 -2.71 -13.84 0.04
N ARG A 56 -1.71 -14.69 0.21
CA ARG A 56 -1.90 -16.02 0.78
C ARG A 56 -2.34 -15.95 2.24
N THR A 57 -1.77 -15.04 3.00
CA THR A 57 -2.06 -14.89 4.43
C THR A 57 -3.19 -13.91 4.72
N GLY A 58 -3.63 -13.15 3.72
CA GLY A 58 -4.61 -12.08 3.92
C GLY A 58 -4.06 -10.86 4.65
N THR A 59 -2.73 -10.73 4.72
CA THR A 59 -2.08 -9.64 5.41
C THR A 59 -1.98 -8.41 4.52
N LEU A 60 -2.34 -7.26 5.06
CA LEU A 60 -2.20 -5.98 4.37
C LEU A 60 -0.86 -5.34 4.70
N SER A 61 -0.27 -4.63 3.73
CA SER A 61 0.88 -3.77 3.99
C SER A 61 0.44 -2.55 4.80
N ASN A 62 1.41 -1.83 5.39
CA ASN A 62 1.09 -0.60 6.12
C ASN A 62 0.44 0.44 5.23
N GLY A 63 0.90 0.56 3.98
CA GLY A 63 0.29 1.47 3.02
C GLY A 63 -1.16 1.12 2.73
N GLU A 64 -1.43 -0.16 2.51
CA GLU A 64 -2.78 -0.65 2.27
C GLU A 64 -3.68 -0.44 3.47
N ARG A 65 -3.16 -0.63 4.68
CA ARG A 65 -3.91 -0.38 5.92
C ARG A 65 -4.30 1.08 6.05
N LYS A 66 -3.36 1.98 5.79
CA LYS A 66 -3.62 3.43 5.84
C LYS A 66 -4.68 3.82 4.83
N GLU A 67 -4.56 3.31 3.62
CA GLU A 67 -5.55 3.54 2.57
C GLU A 67 -6.93 3.03 2.96
N LEU A 68 -6.99 1.82 3.52
CA LEU A 68 -8.24 1.26 3.98
C LEU A 68 -8.88 2.09 5.09
N GLU A 69 -8.10 2.55 6.06
CA GLU A 69 -8.57 3.43 7.12
C GLU A 69 -9.11 4.73 6.57
N GLN A 70 -8.40 5.33 5.60
CA GLN A 70 -8.83 6.56 4.96
C GLN A 70 -10.16 6.36 4.22
N LEU A 71 -10.27 5.29 3.43
CA LEU A 71 -11.50 4.98 2.71
C LEU A 71 -12.67 4.72 3.66
N ARG A 72 -12.44 4.06 4.77
CA ARG A 72 -13.47 3.84 5.79
C ARG A 72 -13.93 5.15 6.41
N ARG A 73 -12.99 6.06 6.67
CA ARG A 73 -13.28 7.37 7.24
C ARG A 73 -14.10 8.21 6.27
N GLU A 74 -13.68 8.25 5.01
CA GLU A 74 -14.41 8.94 3.95
C GLU A 74 -15.82 8.37 3.75
N ASN A 75 -15.94 7.06 3.81
CA ASN A 75 -17.23 6.38 3.68
C ASN A 75 -18.17 6.78 4.82
N ARG A 76 -17.68 6.84 6.06
CA ARG A 76 -18.49 7.29 7.19
C ARG A 76 -18.96 8.73 7.00
N THR A 77 -18.08 9.61 6.54
CA THR A 77 -18.42 11.01 6.27
C THR A 77 -19.48 11.12 5.19
N LEU A 78 -19.30 10.41 4.08
CA LEU A 78 -20.26 10.41 2.98
C LEU A 78 -21.64 9.90 3.40
N ARG A 79 -21.68 8.86 4.22
CA ARG A 79 -22.92 8.31 4.75
C ARG A 79 -23.62 9.32 5.65
N LEU A 80 -22.87 10.00 6.50
CA LEU A 80 -23.41 11.02 7.37
C LEU A 80 -23.99 12.18 6.56
N GLU A 81 -23.26 12.67 5.56
CA GLU A 81 -23.73 13.72 4.67
C GLU A 81 -24.98 13.31 3.93
N ARG A 82 -25.04 12.09 3.44
CA ARG A 82 -26.22 11.55 2.78
C ARG A 82 -27.42 11.54 3.71
N ASP A 83 -27.24 11.11 4.95
CA ASP A 83 -28.32 11.04 5.92
C ASP A 83 -28.83 12.42 6.32
N ILE A 84 -27.93 13.39 6.45
CA ILE A 84 -28.27 14.78 6.72
C ILE A 84 -29.10 15.35 5.57
N LEU A 85 -28.67 15.14 4.33
CA LEU A 85 -29.39 15.60 3.15
C LEU A 85 -30.77 14.96 3.04
N LYS A 86 -30.87 13.69 3.34
CA LYS A 86 -32.14 12.98 3.35
C LYS A 86 -33.14 13.60 4.35
N LYS A 87 -32.66 13.88 5.56
CA LYS A 87 -33.49 14.49 6.61
C LYS A 87 -33.89 15.90 6.25
N ALA A 88 -32.94 16.68 5.66
CA ALA A 88 -33.23 18.02 5.21
C ALA A 88 -34.30 18.01 4.11
N THR A 89 -34.19 17.13 3.15
CA THR A 89 -35.18 16.97 2.06
C THR A 89 -36.57 16.64 2.61
N ALA A 90 -36.61 15.70 3.54
CA ALA A 90 -37.89 15.32 4.18
C ALA A 90 -38.50 16.48 4.96
N PHE A 91 -37.67 17.25 5.65
CA PHE A 91 -38.12 18.44 6.39
C PHE A 91 -38.73 19.49 5.47
N PHE A 92 -38.05 19.80 4.39
CA PHE A 92 -38.53 20.78 3.41
C PHE A 92 -39.81 20.29 2.71
N ALA A 93 -39.90 19.03 2.37
CA ALA A 93 -41.09 18.47 1.77
C ALA A 93 -42.29 18.60 2.71
N ARG A 94 -42.08 18.45 4.00
CA ARG A 94 -43.12 18.58 5.02
C ARG A 94 -43.64 20.01 5.14
N ASP A 95 -42.73 20.99 5.10
CA ASP A 95 -43.09 22.39 5.23
C ASP A 95 -43.82 22.94 4.01
N HIS A 96 -43.63 22.32 2.86
CA HIS A 96 -44.23 22.76 1.59
C HIS A 96 -45.32 21.82 1.10
N ALA A 97 -45.76 20.91 1.93
CA ALA A 97 -46.83 19.98 1.59
C ALA A 97 -48.20 20.68 1.66
#